data_d0817fd49b619636d83d011f1395a7a9
#
_entry.id   d0817fd49b619636d83d011f1395a7a9
#
_cell.length_a   1.000
_cell.length_b   1.000
_cell.length_c   1.000
_cell.angle_alpha   90.00
_cell.angle_beta   90.00
_cell.angle_gamma   90.00
#
_symmetry.space_group_name_H-M   'P 1'
#
loop_
_entity.id
_entity.type
_entity.pdbx_description
1 polymer ?
#
loop_
_entity_poly.entity_id
_entity_poly.type
_entity_poly.pdbx_seq_one_letter_code
_entity_poly.pdbx_strand_id
1 'polypeptide(L)'
;MAEIEGETTSGVGTPSSAVVLNEIREIKAELRRRVETILIPIATLAPEPYELVREIPAVVQPAGDEFIATFFDANISTAGDTQEEAVANLRSLLLDMFEYLESEPPEALGPEPARQLGVLRAFLKRIQNAHDGPR
;
A
#
# COMPACT_ATOMS: atom_id res chain seq x y z
N MET A 1 -1.58 44.44 -32.48
CA MET A 1 -1.78 43.59 -32.51
C MET A 1 -1.68 43.09 -32.18
N ALA A 2 -1.50 43.64 -32.10
CA ALA A 2 -1.58 42.74 -32.03
C ALA A 2 -1.42 42.20 -31.53
N GLU A 3 -1.35 42.23 -31.19
CA GLU A 3 -1.46 41.31 -31.02
C GLU A 3 -1.33 40.75 -30.55
N ILE A 4 -1.23 41.61 -30.44
CA ILE A 4 -1.49 40.68 -30.23
C ILE A 4 -1.36 40.10 -29.87
N GLU A 5 -1.36 40.24 -29.71
CA GLU A 5 -1.58 39.21 -29.68
C GLU A 5 -1.41 38.55 -29.27
N GLY A 6 -1.12 39.53 -29.24
CA GLY A 6 -1.38 38.53 -29.23
C GLY A 6 -1.05 37.99 -28.75
N GLU A 7 -1.20 38.09 -28.49
CA GLU A 7 -1.37 37.16 -28.43
C GLU A 7 -1.15 36.61 -27.96
N THR A 8 -1.02 37.59 -27.94
CA THR A 8 -1.26 36.66 -27.85
C THR A 8 -1.10 36.11 -27.46
N THR A 9 -1.01 36.71 -27.41
CA THR A 9 -1.27 35.76 -27.41
C THR A 9 -1.08 35.16 -27.21
N SER A 10 -0.92 35.70 -27.27
CA SER A 10 -1.03 34.74 -27.51
C SER A 10 -0.77 34.21 -27.26
N GLY A 11 -0.43 34.78 -27.34
CA GLY A 11 -0.57 33.95 -27.54
C GLY A 11 -0.21 33.52 -27.23
N VAL A 12 -0.02 34.15 -27.18
CA VAL A 12 -0.09 33.48 -27.17
C VAL A 12 -0.05 32.86 -26.96
N GLY A 13 1.45 33.71 -27.27
CA GLY A 13 1.18 32.47 -27.83
C GLY A 13 0.31 31.65 -26.94
N THR A 14 -0.65 31.43 -27.40
CA THR A 14 -1.59 30.65 -26.63
C THR A 14 -1.16 29.21 -26.62
N PRO A 15 -0.87 28.64 -25.47
CA PRO A 15 -0.61 27.20 -25.41
C PRO A 15 -1.83 26.47 -25.89
N SER A 16 -1.61 25.34 -26.52
CA SER A 16 -2.72 24.53 -26.96
C SER A 16 -3.49 24.02 -25.75
N SER A 17 -4.76 23.71 -25.97
CA SER A 17 -5.58 23.14 -24.89
C SER A 17 -4.97 21.85 -24.38
N ALA A 18 -4.35 21.06 -25.25
CA ALA A 18 -3.77 19.79 -24.83
C ALA A 18 -2.63 20.00 -23.82
N VAL A 19 -1.80 21.02 -24.04
CA VAL A 19 -0.70 21.31 -23.13
C VAL A 19 -1.23 21.74 -21.78
N VAL A 20 -2.23 22.62 -21.77
CA VAL A 20 -2.82 23.08 -20.51
C VAL A 20 -3.45 21.93 -19.75
N LEU A 21 -4.15 21.05 -20.47
CA LEU A 21 -4.78 19.90 -19.81
C LEU A 21 -3.77 18.95 -19.20
N ASN A 22 -2.63 18.76 -19.89
CA ASN A 22 -1.58 17.91 -19.34
C ASN A 22 -1.03 18.47 -18.03
N GLU A 23 -0.79 19.79 -18.00
CA GLU A 23 -0.28 20.42 -16.81
C GLU A 23 -1.28 20.31 -15.65
N ILE A 24 -2.56 20.47 -15.95
CA ILE A 24 -3.59 20.34 -14.93
C ILE A 24 -3.64 18.92 -14.40
N ARG A 25 -3.52 17.93 -15.28
CA ARG A 25 -3.53 16.54 -14.84
C ARG A 25 -2.35 16.23 -13.95
N GLU A 26 -1.18 16.77 -14.27
CA GLU A 26 0.00 16.52 -13.45
C GLU A 26 -0.14 17.16 -12.07
N ILE A 27 -0.71 18.37 -12.02
CA ILE A 27 -0.94 19.02 -10.74
C ILE A 27 -1.96 18.24 -9.91
N LYS A 28 -3.04 17.78 -10.54
CA LYS A 28 -4.04 17.00 -9.84
C LYS A 28 -3.47 15.69 -9.32
N ALA A 29 -2.64 15.03 -10.13
CA ALA A 29 -2.04 13.77 -9.70
C ALA A 29 -1.13 13.98 -8.50
N GLU A 30 -0.37 15.08 -8.51
CA GLU A 30 0.49 15.40 -7.38
C GLU A 30 -0.32 15.67 -6.12
N LEU A 31 -1.40 16.43 -6.26
CA LEU A 31 -2.28 16.72 -5.13
C LEU A 31 -2.94 15.45 -4.61
N ARG A 32 -3.35 14.56 -5.51
CA ARG A 32 -3.94 13.30 -5.09
C ARG A 32 -2.97 12.48 -4.26
N ARG A 33 -1.71 12.41 -4.70
CA ARG A 33 -0.71 11.64 -3.95
C ARG A 33 -0.55 12.20 -2.55
N ARG A 34 -0.57 13.52 -2.41
CA ARG A 34 -0.42 14.13 -1.09
C ARG A 34 -1.64 13.95 -0.22
N VAL A 35 -2.82 14.12 -0.82
CA VAL A 35 -4.08 14.09 -0.07
C VAL A 35 -4.52 12.67 0.21
N GLU A 36 -4.25 11.74 -0.74
CA GLU A 36 -4.78 10.40 -0.64
C GLU A 36 -3.82 9.38 -0.07
N THR A 37 -2.63 9.84 0.35
CA THR A 37 -1.76 8.97 1.13
C THR A 37 -2.35 8.88 2.53
N ILE A 38 -2.82 7.71 2.90
CA ILE A 38 -3.52 7.56 4.17
C ILE A 38 -3.00 6.33 4.91
N LEU A 39 -3.26 6.35 6.19
CA LEU A 39 -2.97 5.21 7.05
C LEU A 39 -4.26 4.48 7.32
N ILE A 40 -4.31 3.21 6.95
CA ILE A 40 -5.46 2.37 7.21
C ILE A 40 -4.98 1.24 8.11
N PRO A 41 -5.36 1.26 9.39
CA PRO A 41 -4.92 0.18 10.27
C PRO A 41 -5.67 -1.11 9.97
N ILE A 42 -4.93 -2.20 9.91
CA ILE A 42 -5.54 -3.52 9.81
C ILE A 42 -5.79 -3.98 11.23
N ALA A 43 -7.06 -4.05 11.60
CA ALA A 43 -7.45 -4.32 12.99
C ALA A 43 -7.86 -5.76 13.23
N THR A 44 -8.05 -6.53 12.15
CA THR A 44 -8.47 -7.91 12.31
C THR A 44 -8.00 -8.71 11.10
N LEU A 45 -7.76 -9.98 11.35
CA LEU A 45 -7.42 -10.92 10.28
C LEU A 45 -8.53 -11.94 10.07
N ALA A 46 -9.65 -11.77 10.76
CA ALA A 46 -10.78 -12.68 10.59
C ALA A 46 -11.21 -12.69 9.13
N PRO A 47 -11.65 -13.82 8.60
CA PRO A 47 -11.94 -15.07 9.32
C PRO A 47 -10.73 -16.00 9.46
N GLU A 48 -9.55 -15.55 9.09
CA GLU A 48 -8.36 -16.38 9.19
C GLU A 48 -8.05 -16.66 10.66
N PRO A 49 -7.43 -17.81 10.95
CA PRO A 49 -7.17 -18.19 12.34
C PRO A 49 -5.94 -17.50 12.93
N TYR A 50 -5.90 -16.19 12.81
CA TYR A 50 -4.82 -15.37 13.32
C TYR A 50 -5.37 -14.22 14.11
N GLU A 51 -4.60 -13.81 15.10
CA GLU A 51 -4.97 -12.73 15.99
C GLU A 51 -3.90 -11.65 15.91
N LEU A 52 -4.32 -10.39 15.92
CA LEU A 52 -3.38 -9.29 15.93
C LEU A 52 -3.04 -8.92 17.36
N VAL A 53 -1.76 -8.97 17.68
CA VAL A 53 -1.27 -8.48 18.97
C VAL A 53 -1.41 -6.97 19.01
N ARG A 54 -1.24 -6.34 17.86
CA ARG A 54 -1.51 -4.91 17.69
C ARG A 54 -1.86 -4.68 16.22
N GLU A 55 -2.49 -3.54 15.97
CA GLU A 55 -2.92 -3.22 14.62
C GLU A 55 -1.73 -3.04 13.71
N ILE A 56 -1.89 -3.48 12.46
CA ILE A 56 -0.85 -3.33 11.45
C ILE A 56 -1.12 -2.03 10.70
N PRO A 57 -0.19 -1.06 10.75
CA PRO A 57 -0.39 0.20 10.03
C PRO A 57 -0.10 0.00 8.55
N ALA A 58 -1.13 0.07 7.73
CA ALA A 58 -0.97 -0.02 6.29
C ALA A 58 -1.01 1.39 5.72
N VAL A 59 0.08 1.80 5.07
CA VAL A 59 0.15 3.10 4.41
C VAL A 59 -0.26 2.89 2.96
N VAL A 60 -1.28 3.62 2.53
CA VAL A 60 -1.85 3.45 1.19
C VAL A 60 -1.60 4.71 0.39
N GLN A 61 -1.01 4.54 -0.79
CA GLN A 61 -0.65 5.64 -1.67
C GLN A 61 -1.12 5.38 -3.09
N PRO A 62 -1.56 6.42 -3.79
CA PRO A 62 -1.83 6.26 -5.22
C PRO A 62 -0.54 6.00 -5.99
N ALA A 63 -0.62 5.16 -7.00
CA ALA A 63 0.53 4.85 -7.84
C ALA A 63 0.00 4.58 -9.25
N GLY A 64 -0.01 5.64 -10.09
CA GLY A 64 -0.62 5.53 -11.39
C GLY A 64 -2.10 5.29 -11.25
N ASP A 65 -2.58 4.24 -11.88
CA ASP A 65 -3.99 3.89 -11.84
C ASP A 65 -4.32 2.98 -10.66
N GLU A 66 -3.33 2.66 -9.85
CA GLU A 66 -3.51 1.72 -8.75
C GLU A 66 -3.21 2.39 -7.44
N PHE A 67 -3.36 1.60 -6.38
CA PHE A 67 -2.96 2.01 -5.04
C PHE A 67 -1.97 0.97 -4.51
N ILE A 68 -1.01 1.45 -3.72
CA ILE A 68 -0.04 0.57 -3.10
C ILE A 68 -0.23 0.66 -1.60
N ALA A 69 -0.37 -0.50 -0.97
CA ALA A 69 -0.45 -0.60 0.49
C ALA A 69 0.86 -1.18 0.99
N THR A 70 1.45 -0.54 1.99
CA THR A 70 2.76 -0.91 2.50
C THR A 70 2.72 -1.04 4.01
N PHE A 71 3.29 -2.13 4.51
CA PHE A 71 3.61 -2.31 5.92
C PHE A 71 5.12 -2.07 6.05
N PHE A 72 5.48 -0.86 6.46
CA PHE A 72 6.88 -0.46 6.40
C PHE A 72 7.77 -1.20 7.40
N ASP A 73 7.22 -1.57 8.56
CA ASP A 73 8.05 -2.25 9.56
C ASP A 73 8.67 -3.53 9.00
N ALA A 74 7.93 -4.24 8.15
CA ALA A 74 8.43 -5.47 7.54
C ALA A 74 8.86 -5.26 6.09
N ASN A 75 8.70 -4.05 5.57
CA ASN A 75 9.05 -3.73 4.18
C ASN A 75 8.31 -4.63 3.20
N ILE A 76 7.00 -4.71 3.38
CA ILE A 76 6.14 -5.55 2.54
C ILE A 76 5.07 -4.65 1.93
N SER A 77 4.88 -4.75 0.62
CA SER A 77 3.87 -3.95 -0.05
C SER A 77 3.23 -4.72 -1.19
N THR A 78 2.05 -4.26 -1.57
CA THR A 78 1.34 -4.83 -2.68
C THR A 78 0.39 -3.77 -3.25
N ALA A 79 -0.21 -4.08 -4.39
CA ALA A 79 -1.04 -3.13 -5.10
C ALA A 79 -2.47 -3.62 -5.20
N GLY A 80 -3.38 -2.70 -5.50
CA GLY A 80 -4.76 -3.01 -5.77
C GLY A 80 -5.37 -1.89 -6.59
N ASP A 81 -6.50 -2.17 -7.20
CA ASP A 81 -7.18 -1.17 -8.02
C ASP A 81 -7.88 -0.11 -7.18
N THR A 82 -8.19 -0.43 -5.94
CA THR A 82 -8.77 0.50 -4.98
C THR A 82 -7.97 0.45 -3.70
N GLN A 83 -8.21 1.44 -2.84
CA GLN A 83 -7.55 1.44 -1.54
C GLN A 83 -7.92 0.20 -0.74
N GLU A 84 -9.19 -0.16 -0.75
CA GLU A 84 -9.66 -1.34 -0.02
C GLU A 84 -9.02 -2.61 -0.55
N GLU A 85 -8.92 -2.69 -1.88
CA GLU A 85 -8.31 -3.88 -2.46
C GLU A 85 -6.83 -3.97 -2.14
N ALA A 86 -6.13 -2.83 -2.18
CA ALA A 86 -4.70 -2.84 -1.84
C ALA A 86 -4.48 -3.31 -0.40
N VAL A 87 -5.33 -2.85 0.53
CA VAL A 87 -5.22 -3.28 1.93
C VAL A 87 -5.57 -4.75 2.07
N ALA A 88 -6.61 -5.21 1.37
CA ALA A 88 -6.99 -6.62 1.43
C ALA A 88 -5.87 -7.51 0.88
N ASN A 89 -5.26 -7.06 -0.21
CA ASN A 89 -4.13 -7.80 -0.80
C ASN A 89 -2.93 -7.81 0.14
N LEU A 90 -2.68 -6.69 0.81
CA LEU A 90 -1.59 -6.64 1.78
C LEU A 90 -1.85 -7.61 2.93
N ARG A 91 -3.08 -7.63 3.43
CA ARG A 91 -3.43 -8.53 4.52
C ARG A 91 -3.18 -9.98 4.12
N SER A 92 -3.62 -10.35 2.92
CA SER A 92 -3.40 -11.72 2.44
C SER A 92 -1.92 -12.04 2.28
N LEU A 93 -1.17 -11.08 1.75
CA LEU A 93 0.26 -11.29 1.55
C LEU A 93 0.99 -11.45 2.87
N LEU A 94 0.62 -10.64 3.88
CA LEU A 94 1.26 -10.76 5.18
C LEU A 94 1.02 -12.13 5.79
N LEU A 95 -0.20 -12.65 5.66
CA LEU A 95 -0.51 -13.98 6.18
C LEU A 95 0.26 -15.06 5.41
N ASP A 96 0.29 -14.96 4.10
CA ASP A 96 1.02 -15.94 3.30
C ASP A 96 2.50 -15.94 3.65
N MET A 97 3.08 -14.76 3.79
CA MET A 97 4.49 -14.67 4.14
C MET A 97 4.74 -15.19 5.55
N PHE A 98 3.86 -14.88 6.48
CA PHE A 98 4.02 -15.37 7.84
C PHE A 98 4.01 -16.89 7.87
N GLU A 99 3.06 -17.51 7.17
CA GLU A 99 2.96 -18.95 7.13
C GLU A 99 4.19 -19.56 6.47
N TYR A 100 4.63 -18.96 5.37
CA TYR A 100 5.79 -19.48 4.68
C TYR A 100 7.04 -19.38 5.55
N LEU A 101 7.27 -18.21 6.13
CA LEU A 101 8.49 -18.01 6.92
C LEU A 101 8.49 -18.86 8.18
N GLU A 102 7.32 -19.05 8.78
CA GLU A 102 7.22 -19.91 9.97
C GLU A 102 7.51 -21.36 9.62
N SER A 103 7.23 -21.77 8.39
CA SER A 103 7.42 -23.17 8.01
C SER A 103 8.87 -23.50 7.66
N GLU A 104 9.72 -22.48 7.46
CA GLU A 104 11.10 -22.71 7.08
C GLU A 104 11.96 -22.90 8.33
N PRO A 105 12.98 -23.77 8.26
CA PRO A 105 13.93 -23.84 9.38
C PRO A 105 14.63 -22.50 9.52
N PRO A 106 14.85 -22.04 10.75
CA PRO A 106 15.47 -20.73 10.94
C PRO A 106 16.79 -20.55 10.21
N GLU A 107 17.57 -21.60 10.13
CA GLU A 107 18.88 -21.51 9.49
C GLU A 107 18.76 -21.39 7.97
N ALA A 108 17.59 -21.65 7.40
CA ALA A 108 17.38 -21.50 5.96
C ALA A 108 16.99 -20.08 5.58
N LEU A 109 16.69 -19.22 6.55
CA LEU A 109 16.26 -17.87 6.25
C LEU A 109 17.47 -16.95 6.16
N GLY A 110 17.51 -16.13 5.11
CA GLY A 110 18.50 -15.07 5.03
C GLY A 110 18.19 -13.96 6.03
N PRO A 111 19.07 -12.94 6.10
CA PRO A 111 18.89 -11.87 7.09
C PRO A 111 17.56 -11.12 6.93
N GLU A 112 17.17 -10.77 5.71
CA GLU A 112 15.95 -10.00 5.54
C GLU A 112 14.70 -10.82 5.83
N PRO A 113 14.55 -12.04 5.29
CA PRO A 113 13.39 -12.85 5.68
C PRO A 113 13.32 -13.12 7.17
N ALA A 114 14.46 -13.34 7.81
CA ALA A 114 14.47 -13.55 9.26
C ALA A 114 14.00 -12.31 9.99
N ARG A 115 14.42 -11.14 9.55
CA ARG A 115 13.96 -9.88 10.13
C ARG A 115 12.46 -9.70 9.93
N GLN A 116 11.98 -10.00 8.73
CA GLN A 116 10.55 -9.89 8.44
C GLN A 116 9.72 -10.81 9.33
N LEU A 117 10.21 -12.04 9.50
CA LEU A 117 9.50 -12.96 10.39
C LEU A 117 9.44 -12.43 11.81
N GLY A 118 10.54 -11.85 12.29
CA GLY A 118 10.55 -11.27 13.63
C GLY A 118 9.55 -10.14 13.77
N VAL A 119 9.46 -9.27 12.74
CA VAL A 119 8.48 -8.20 12.76
C VAL A 119 7.08 -8.76 12.75
N LEU A 120 6.81 -9.72 11.86
CA LEU A 120 5.46 -10.29 11.78
C LEU A 120 5.05 -10.96 13.08
N ARG A 121 5.99 -11.63 13.76
CA ARG A 121 5.69 -12.26 15.04
C ARG A 121 5.35 -11.24 16.11
N ALA A 122 5.84 -10.02 16.00
CA ALA A 122 5.51 -8.98 16.96
C ALA A 122 4.09 -8.45 16.77
N PHE A 123 3.49 -8.67 15.62
CA PHE A 123 2.18 -8.13 15.30
C PHE A 123 1.07 -9.17 15.30
N LEU A 124 1.38 -10.42 14.95
CA LEU A 124 0.33 -11.41 14.80
C LEU A 124 0.75 -12.78 15.32
N LYS A 125 -0.23 -13.57 15.65
CA LYS A 125 0.01 -14.93 16.12
C LYS A 125 -1.17 -15.81 15.70
N ARG A 126 -0.90 -17.09 15.59
CA ARG A 126 -1.94 -18.04 15.25
C ARG A 126 -2.86 -18.23 16.44
N ILE A 127 -4.15 -18.25 16.18
CA ILE A 127 -5.13 -18.49 17.25
C ILE A 127 -5.06 -19.97 17.61
N GLN A 128 -4.98 -20.22 18.93
CA GLN A 128 -5.04 -21.56 19.43
C GLN A 128 -6.42 -21.78 20.00
N ASN A 129 -7.22 -22.48 19.25
CA ASN A 129 -8.59 -22.73 19.68
C ASN A 129 -8.66 -23.75 20.79
N ALA A 130 -9.67 -23.60 21.63
CA ALA A 130 -9.88 -24.57 22.66
C ALA A 130 -10.07 -25.96 22.05
N HIS A 131 -10.73 -26.04 20.91
CA HIS A 131 -10.94 -27.34 20.28
C HIS A 131 -9.70 -27.78 19.49
N ASP A 132 -8.68 -26.97 19.40
CA ASP A 132 -7.39 -27.40 18.90
C ASP A 132 -6.58 -28.05 19.98
N GLY A 133 -6.92 -27.75 21.17
CA GLY A 133 -6.27 -28.38 22.28
C GLY A 133 -6.69 -29.82 22.41
N PRO A 134 -6.45 -30.36 23.57
CA PRO A 134 -6.88 -31.74 23.78
C PRO A 134 -8.37 -31.77 23.59
N ARG A 135 -8.72 -32.55 22.79
CA ARG A 135 -10.14 -32.71 22.54
C ARG A 135 -10.59 -33.91 23.25
#